data_31fd6a76252a6398d24633c42de7dbb7
#
_entry.id   31fd6a76252a6398d24633c42de7dbb7
#
_cell.length_a   1.000
_cell.length_b   1.000
_cell.length_c   1.000
_cell.angle_alpha   90.00
_cell.angle_beta   90.00
_cell.angle_gamma   90.00
#
_symmetry.space_group_name_H-M   'P 1'
#
loop_
_entity.id
_entity.type
_entity.pdbx_description
1 polymer ?
#
loop_
_entity_poly.entity_id
_entity_poly.type
_entity_poly.pdbx_seq_one_letter_code
_entity_poly.pdbx_strand_id
1 'polypeptide(L)'
;MKRCPIVFLTAFLLFTGAGHAASSEEHASGASKPFVLIARLHALPGQSPKVIALSDAADKAVKASEPGMLLHTFDRDPNDALGFVWTEVYANSQALEFHLQNPDLIKYLEEVGPFLDVFTVELYGSVSDSAVTMLKATGTPTKHYKTELGYIRDLKQ
;
A
#
# COMPACT_ATOMS: atom_id res chain seq x y z
N MET A 1 -10.66 0.60 -25.05
CA MET A 1 -10.61 0.06 -23.68
C MET A 1 -9.15 -0.07 -23.31
N LYS A 2 -8.64 0.84 -22.48
CA LYS A 2 -7.25 0.80 -22.01
C LYS A 2 -7.20 -0.11 -20.78
N ARG A 3 -6.59 -1.30 -20.92
CA ARG A 3 -6.30 -2.18 -19.79
C ARG A 3 -5.10 -1.60 -19.04
N CYS A 4 -5.21 -1.48 -17.72
CA CYS A 4 -4.11 -1.04 -16.87
C CYS A 4 -3.14 -2.23 -16.72
N PRO A 5 -1.92 -2.21 -17.29
CA PRO A 5 -0.97 -3.30 -17.10
C PRO A 5 -0.23 -3.10 -15.78
N ILE A 6 -0.52 -3.94 -14.80
CA ILE A 6 0.35 -4.10 -13.64
C ILE A 6 1.47 -5.05 -14.08
N VAL A 7 2.64 -4.49 -14.37
CA VAL A 7 3.82 -5.27 -14.78
C VAL A 7 4.71 -5.47 -13.56
N PHE A 8 4.73 -6.69 -13.03
CA PHE A 8 5.73 -7.09 -12.04
C PHE A 8 7.03 -7.45 -12.73
N LEU A 9 8.02 -6.60 -12.59
CA LEU A 9 9.39 -6.88 -13.01
C LEU A 9 10.18 -7.37 -11.78
N THR A 10 10.44 -8.67 -11.71
CA THR A 10 11.34 -9.26 -10.72
C THR A 10 12.79 -8.89 -11.06
N ALA A 11 13.30 -7.83 -10.44
CA ALA A 11 14.71 -7.48 -10.51
C ALA A 11 15.38 -7.76 -9.15
N PHE A 12 16.15 -8.84 -9.10
CA PHE A 12 17.03 -9.17 -7.98
C PHE A 12 18.35 -8.40 -8.16
N LEU A 13 18.57 -7.36 -7.36
CA LEU A 13 19.84 -6.63 -7.33
C LEU A 13 20.51 -6.78 -5.96
N LEU A 14 21.61 -7.54 -5.97
CA LEU A 14 22.58 -7.58 -4.87
C LEU A 14 23.35 -6.25 -4.86
N PHE A 15 23.24 -5.48 -3.78
CA PHE A 15 24.07 -4.31 -3.54
C PHE A 15 24.98 -4.54 -2.33
N THR A 16 26.27 -4.68 -2.60
CA THR A 16 27.33 -4.52 -1.61
C THR A 16 27.93 -3.12 -1.77
N GLY A 17 27.92 -2.31 -0.71
CA GLY A 17 28.60 -1.02 -0.73
C GLY A 17 28.64 -0.35 0.63
N ALA A 18 29.84 -0.24 1.20
CA ALA A 18 30.12 0.36 2.49
C ALA A 18 30.21 1.89 2.43
N GLY A 19 29.79 2.54 3.52
CA GLY A 19 30.33 3.81 4.01
C GLY A 19 29.60 5.07 3.61
N HIS A 20 28.89 5.67 4.61
CA HIS A 20 29.07 7.06 5.08
C HIS A 20 28.10 7.27 6.25
N ALA A 21 28.65 7.35 7.46
CA ALA A 21 27.92 7.76 8.65
C ALA A 21 27.98 9.29 8.75
N ALA A 22 26.86 9.96 8.61
CA ALA A 22 26.51 11.26 9.20
C ALA A 22 25.30 11.85 8.48
N SER A 23 24.09 11.52 8.94
CA SER A 23 22.81 12.19 8.78
C SER A 23 21.62 11.21 9.03
N SER A 24 21.87 10.10 9.73
CA SER A 24 20.94 8.98 9.82
C SER A 24 19.87 9.09 10.93
N GLU A 25 19.96 10.04 11.85
CA GLU A 25 19.07 10.03 13.03
C GLU A 25 17.72 10.70 12.78
N GLU A 26 17.65 11.72 11.95
CA GLU A 26 16.40 12.43 11.67
C GLU A 26 15.50 11.67 10.66
N HIS A 27 16.10 10.93 9.72
CA HIS A 27 15.38 10.05 8.80
C HIS A 27 14.89 8.76 9.45
N ALA A 28 15.62 8.21 10.44
CA ALA A 28 15.24 7.00 11.14
C ALA A 28 14.01 7.20 12.06
N SER A 29 13.87 8.39 12.66
CA SER A 29 12.76 8.71 13.56
C SER A 29 11.40 8.80 12.85
N GLY A 30 11.35 9.22 11.58
CA GLY A 30 10.11 9.29 10.80
C GLY A 30 9.61 7.92 10.32
N ALA A 31 10.52 7.02 9.96
CA ALA A 31 10.21 5.69 9.46
C ALA A 31 9.59 4.74 10.51
N SER A 32 9.67 5.08 11.79
CA SER A 32 9.16 4.30 12.91
C SER A 32 7.76 4.70 13.40
N LYS A 33 7.11 5.67 12.75
CA LYS A 33 5.78 6.17 13.15
C LYS A 33 4.67 5.59 12.30
N PRO A 34 3.45 5.45 12.86
CA PRO A 34 2.27 5.09 12.08
C PRO A 34 1.99 6.10 10.97
N PHE A 35 1.45 5.60 9.87
CA PHE A 35 1.03 6.43 8.74
C PHE A 35 -0.17 5.79 8.03
N VAL A 36 -0.81 6.54 7.14
CA VAL A 36 -2.00 6.11 6.40
C VAL A 36 -1.64 5.88 4.93
N LEU A 37 -2.18 4.80 4.37
CA LEU A 37 -2.24 4.56 2.94
C LEU A 37 -3.71 4.51 2.50
N ILE A 38 -4.01 5.18 1.40
CA ILE A 38 -5.32 5.11 0.73
C ILE A 38 -5.09 4.53 -0.67
N ALA A 39 -5.67 3.36 -0.94
CA ALA A 39 -5.70 2.82 -2.29
C ALA A 39 -7.10 2.97 -2.88
N ARG A 40 -7.20 3.63 -4.04
CA ARG A 40 -8.46 3.84 -4.75
C ARG A 40 -8.56 2.91 -5.94
N LEU A 41 -9.70 2.21 -5.99
CA LEU A 41 -10.02 1.25 -7.04
C LEU A 41 -11.31 1.67 -7.73
N HIS A 42 -11.36 1.48 -9.05
CA HIS A 42 -12.60 1.57 -9.79
C HIS A 42 -12.80 0.28 -10.59
N ALA A 43 -13.91 -0.41 -10.33
CA ALA A 43 -14.24 -1.67 -10.96
C ALA A 43 -14.78 -1.46 -12.38
N LEU A 44 -14.47 -2.36 -13.28
CA LEU A 44 -15.15 -2.41 -14.58
C LEU A 44 -16.66 -2.67 -14.41
N PRO A 45 -17.52 -2.18 -15.31
CA PRO A 45 -18.96 -2.42 -15.25
C PRO A 45 -19.31 -3.90 -15.07
N GLY A 46 -20.12 -4.19 -14.05
CA GLY A 46 -20.56 -5.54 -13.70
C GLY A 46 -19.54 -6.37 -12.88
N GLN A 47 -18.33 -5.85 -12.61
CA GLN A 47 -17.28 -6.59 -11.92
C GLN A 47 -17.20 -6.33 -10.41
N SER A 48 -17.98 -5.39 -9.85
CA SER A 48 -17.98 -5.07 -8.42
C SER A 48 -18.14 -6.30 -7.52
N PRO A 49 -19.01 -7.30 -7.79
CA PRO A 49 -19.11 -8.50 -6.95
C PRO A 49 -17.82 -9.32 -6.92
N LYS A 50 -17.11 -9.41 -8.06
CA LYS A 50 -15.83 -10.12 -8.14
C LYS A 50 -14.73 -9.38 -7.39
N VAL A 51 -14.65 -8.05 -7.56
CA VAL A 51 -13.70 -7.19 -6.84
C VAL A 51 -13.91 -7.34 -5.33
N ILE A 52 -15.16 -7.26 -4.84
CA ILE A 52 -15.47 -7.41 -3.41
C ILE A 52 -15.05 -8.79 -2.88
N ALA A 53 -15.34 -9.87 -3.63
CA ALA A 53 -14.99 -11.23 -3.20
C ALA A 53 -13.48 -11.45 -3.09
N LEU A 54 -12.70 -10.90 -4.03
CA LEU A 54 -11.23 -10.95 -3.98
C LEU A 54 -10.68 -10.10 -2.83
N SER A 55 -11.26 -8.92 -2.61
CA SER A 55 -10.88 -8.02 -1.52
C SER A 55 -11.18 -8.62 -0.14
N ASP A 56 -12.32 -9.31 0.05
CA ASP A 56 -12.63 -10.04 1.29
C ASP A 56 -11.60 -11.15 1.59
N ALA A 57 -11.17 -11.88 0.56
CA ALA A 57 -10.13 -12.89 0.72
C ALA A 57 -8.77 -12.28 1.11
N ALA A 58 -8.39 -11.16 0.48
CA ALA A 58 -7.17 -10.42 0.78
C ALA A 58 -7.20 -9.85 2.22
N ASP A 59 -8.31 -9.23 2.64
CA ASP A 59 -8.47 -8.71 4.00
C ASP A 59 -8.23 -9.79 5.07
N LYS A 60 -8.82 -10.97 4.87
CA LYS A 60 -8.64 -12.12 5.78
C LYS A 60 -7.18 -12.58 5.85
N ALA A 61 -6.49 -12.61 4.72
CA ALA A 61 -5.09 -13.01 4.66
C ALA A 61 -4.18 -11.98 5.37
N VAL A 62 -4.36 -10.69 5.07
CA VAL A 62 -3.64 -9.58 5.72
C VAL A 62 -3.85 -9.62 7.23
N LYS A 63 -5.10 -9.72 7.69
CA LYS A 63 -5.42 -9.82 9.13
C LYS A 63 -4.71 -10.98 9.82
N ALA A 64 -4.54 -12.11 9.14
CA ALA A 64 -3.92 -13.31 9.70
C ALA A 64 -2.39 -13.23 9.75
N SER A 65 -1.74 -12.50 8.82
CA SER A 65 -0.29 -12.56 8.61
C SER A 65 0.46 -11.26 8.90
N GLU A 66 -0.24 -10.12 9.02
CA GLU A 66 0.38 -8.79 9.07
C GLU A 66 0.06 -8.02 10.36
N PRO A 67 0.70 -8.32 11.49
CA PRO A 67 0.44 -7.62 12.76
C PRO A 67 0.81 -6.13 12.73
N GLY A 68 1.63 -5.70 11.76
CA GLY A 68 1.97 -4.28 11.53
C GLY A 68 0.91 -3.48 10.78
N MET A 69 -0.13 -4.13 10.25
CA MET A 69 -1.32 -3.51 9.69
C MET A 69 -2.31 -3.22 10.83
N LEU A 70 -2.45 -1.96 11.24
CA LEU A 70 -3.25 -1.57 12.39
C LEU A 70 -4.73 -1.33 12.04
N LEU A 71 -5.00 -0.98 10.80
CA LEU A 71 -6.33 -0.82 10.23
C LEU A 71 -6.28 -1.23 8.77
N HIS A 72 -7.27 -1.97 8.32
CA HIS A 72 -7.43 -2.39 6.95
C HIS A 72 -8.92 -2.51 6.64
N THR A 73 -9.50 -1.52 5.94
CA THR A 73 -10.93 -1.49 5.61
C THR A 73 -11.13 -1.29 4.12
N PHE A 74 -12.12 -1.98 3.56
CA PHE A 74 -12.53 -1.86 2.17
C PHE A 74 -13.89 -1.19 2.09
N ASP A 75 -13.90 0.06 1.67
CA ASP A 75 -15.06 0.91 1.72
C ASP A 75 -15.59 1.20 0.30
N ARG A 76 -16.89 1.40 0.17
CA ARG A 76 -17.52 1.79 -1.08
C ARG A 76 -17.56 3.31 -1.20
N ASP A 77 -17.24 3.84 -2.39
CA ASP A 77 -17.43 5.26 -2.67
C ASP A 77 -18.95 5.57 -2.69
N PRO A 78 -19.43 6.51 -1.86
CA PRO A 78 -20.85 6.85 -1.80
C PRO A 78 -21.37 7.53 -3.08
N ASN A 79 -20.49 8.10 -3.88
CA ASN A 79 -20.83 8.85 -5.09
C ASN A 79 -20.57 8.06 -6.37
N ASP A 80 -19.93 6.90 -6.27
CA ASP A 80 -19.59 6.04 -7.40
C ASP A 80 -19.81 4.56 -7.07
N ALA A 81 -20.81 3.95 -7.68
CA ALA A 81 -21.18 2.56 -7.43
C ALA A 81 -20.09 1.54 -7.84
N LEU A 82 -19.12 1.94 -8.67
CA LEU A 82 -17.99 1.14 -9.11
C LEU A 82 -16.69 1.49 -8.35
N GLY A 83 -16.71 2.57 -7.55
CA GLY A 83 -15.61 3.05 -6.76
C GLY A 83 -15.46 2.34 -5.43
N PHE A 84 -14.20 2.00 -5.07
CA PHE A 84 -13.84 1.41 -3.79
C PHE A 84 -12.56 2.03 -3.26
N VAL A 85 -12.40 1.98 -1.95
CA VAL A 85 -11.23 2.52 -1.24
C VAL A 85 -10.76 1.52 -0.20
N TRP A 86 -9.48 1.16 -0.26
CA TRP A 86 -8.77 0.60 0.88
C TRP A 86 -8.26 1.76 1.74
N THR A 87 -8.61 1.73 3.02
CA THR A 87 -8.01 2.59 4.03
C THR A 87 -7.14 1.73 4.92
N GLU A 88 -5.85 2.04 4.96
CA GLU A 88 -4.84 1.24 5.63
C GLU A 88 -4.05 2.11 6.60
N VAL A 89 -3.80 1.61 7.80
CA VAL A 89 -2.90 2.24 8.77
C VAL A 89 -1.78 1.25 9.09
N TYR A 90 -0.56 1.65 8.81
CA TYR A 90 0.64 0.88 9.10
C TYR A 90 1.30 1.37 10.39
N ALA A 91 1.82 0.46 11.20
CA ALA A 91 2.57 0.79 12.41
C ALA A 91 3.87 1.57 12.10
N ASN A 92 4.48 1.29 10.97
CA ASN A 92 5.73 1.89 10.49
C ASN A 92 6.01 1.50 9.04
N SER A 93 7.08 2.05 8.45
CA SER A 93 7.46 1.77 7.07
C SER A 93 7.85 0.31 6.81
N GLN A 94 8.39 -0.40 7.79
CA GLN A 94 8.74 -1.82 7.66
C GLN A 94 7.48 -2.69 7.49
N ALA A 95 6.37 -2.31 8.13
CA ALA A 95 5.10 -2.99 7.95
C ALA A 95 4.58 -2.86 6.49
N LEU A 96 4.73 -1.69 5.86
CA LEU A 96 4.42 -1.52 4.43
C LEU A 96 5.38 -2.34 3.55
N GLU A 97 6.69 -2.33 3.84
CA GLU A 97 7.65 -3.14 3.09
C GLU A 97 7.33 -4.64 3.18
N PHE A 98 6.89 -5.10 4.36
CA PHE A 98 6.42 -6.47 4.56
C PHE A 98 5.16 -6.76 3.72
N HIS A 99 4.17 -5.87 3.77
CA HIS A 99 2.93 -5.97 2.99
C HIS A 99 3.21 -6.08 1.49
N LEU A 100 4.09 -5.22 0.95
CA LEU A 100 4.44 -5.22 -0.48
C LEU A 100 5.16 -6.50 -0.94
N GLN A 101 5.71 -7.28 0.00
CA GLN A 101 6.36 -8.56 -0.27
C GLN A 101 5.48 -9.77 0.07
N ASN A 102 4.30 -9.54 0.65
CA ASN A 102 3.39 -10.61 1.04
C ASN A 102 2.86 -11.34 -0.21
N PRO A 103 3.05 -12.66 -0.32
CA PRO A 103 2.55 -13.43 -1.46
C PRO A 103 1.04 -13.33 -1.68
N ASP A 104 0.27 -13.19 -0.59
CA ASP A 104 -1.19 -13.06 -0.66
C ASP A 104 -1.62 -11.72 -1.27
N LEU A 105 -0.89 -10.61 -0.95
CA LEU A 105 -1.10 -9.34 -1.62
C LEU A 105 -0.75 -9.41 -3.11
N ILE A 106 0.41 -9.98 -3.44
CA ILE A 106 0.85 -10.12 -4.83
C ILE A 106 -0.20 -10.88 -5.63
N LYS A 107 -0.66 -12.01 -5.11
CA LYS A 107 -1.73 -12.80 -5.71
C LYS A 107 -3.03 -11.99 -5.88
N TYR A 108 -3.43 -11.25 -4.84
CA TYR A 108 -4.62 -10.39 -4.92
C TYR A 108 -4.51 -9.37 -6.05
N LEU A 109 -3.38 -8.67 -6.15
CA LEU A 109 -3.17 -7.65 -7.18
C LEU A 109 -3.20 -8.23 -8.59
N GLU A 110 -2.64 -9.43 -8.79
CA GLU A 110 -2.68 -10.16 -10.06
C GLU A 110 -4.12 -10.57 -10.42
N GLU A 111 -4.88 -11.08 -9.44
CA GLU A 111 -6.24 -11.56 -9.66
C GLU A 111 -7.26 -10.43 -9.82
N VAL A 112 -7.12 -9.32 -9.08
CA VAL A 112 -8.07 -8.19 -9.12
C VAL A 112 -7.84 -7.26 -10.30
N GLY A 113 -6.57 -7.08 -10.72
CA GLY A 113 -6.18 -6.14 -11.77
C GLY A 113 -6.99 -6.23 -13.06
N PRO A 114 -7.32 -7.42 -13.61
CA PRO A 114 -8.16 -7.56 -14.81
C PRO A 114 -9.58 -7.01 -14.68
N PHE A 115 -10.07 -6.77 -13.47
CA PHE A 115 -11.43 -6.28 -13.18
C PHE A 115 -11.47 -4.79 -12.84
N LEU A 116 -10.32 -4.10 -12.91
CA LEU A 116 -10.18 -2.68 -12.59
C LEU A 116 -9.77 -1.87 -13.82
N ASP A 117 -10.22 -0.62 -13.90
CA ASP A 117 -9.70 0.39 -14.84
C ASP A 117 -8.94 1.51 -14.12
N VAL A 118 -9.11 1.65 -12.80
CA VAL A 118 -8.32 2.54 -11.94
C VAL A 118 -7.78 1.76 -10.73
N PHE A 119 -6.49 1.96 -10.45
CA PHE A 119 -5.86 1.59 -9.20
C PHE A 119 -4.77 2.61 -8.90
N THR A 120 -4.92 3.38 -7.81
CA THR A 120 -3.97 4.42 -7.40
C THR A 120 -3.74 4.38 -5.90
N VAL A 121 -2.55 4.83 -5.46
CA VAL A 121 -2.18 4.84 -4.04
C VAL A 121 -1.76 6.23 -3.60
N GLU A 122 -2.20 6.62 -2.41
CA GLU A 122 -1.82 7.84 -1.71
C GLU A 122 -1.25 7.48 -0.34
N LEU A 123 -0.04 7.96 -0.04
CA LEU A 123 0.61 7.82 1.27
C LEU A 123 0.50 9.16 2.02
N TYR A 124 0.15 9.10 3.31
CA TYR A 124 0.03 10.26 4.18
C TYR A 124 0.87 10.06 5.44
N GLY A 125 1.89 10.88 5.62
CA GLY A 125 2.77 10.79 6.79
C GLY A 125 4.25 10.63 6.45
N SER A 126 5.02 10.20 7.45
CA SER A 126 6.45 9.94 7.31
C SER A 126 6.68 8.48 6.91
N VAL A 127 6.99 8.26 5.64
CA VAL A 127 7.28 6.93 5.09
C VAL A 127 8.72 6.92 4.60
N SER A 128 9.45 5.82 4.83
CA SER A 128 10.83 5.67 4.37
C SER A 128 10.95 5.74 2.85
N ASP A 129 12.06 6.27 2.35
CA ASP A 129 12.31 6.30 0.91
C ASP A 129 12.39 4.88 0.30
N SER A 130 12.81 3.89 1.09
CA SER A 130 12.81 2.48 0.71
C SER A 130 11.39 2.00 0.41
N ALA A 131 10.46 2.16 1.37
CA ALA A 131 9.06 1.73 1.20
C ALA A 131 8.37 2.45 0.04
N VAL A 132 8.60 3.77 -0.10
CA VAL A 132 8.07 4.56 -1.24
C VAL A 132 8.63 4.05 -2.57
N THR A 133 9.92 3.71 -2.62
CA THR A 133 10.57 3.17 -3.82
C THR A 133 10.01 1.80 -4.18
N MET A 134 9.84 0.91 -3.20
CA MET A 134 9.23 -0.41 -3.42
C MET A 134 7.80 -0.28 -3.96
N LEU A 135 6.99 0.59 -3.36
CA LEU A 135 5.62 0.82 -3.83
C LEU A 135 5.59 1.36 -5.27
N LYS A 136 6.43 2.33 -5.60
CA LYS A 136 6.54 2.85 -6.98
C LYS A 136 7.03 1.80 -7.98
N ALA A 137 7.86 0.85 -7.54
CA ALA A 137 8.36 -0.23 -8.39
C ALA A 137 7.25 -1.20 -8.83
N THR A 138 6.10 -1.23 -8.16
CA THR A 138 4.92 -1.99 -8.61
C THR A 138 4.27 -1.42 -9.88
N GLY A 139 4.67 -0.21 -10.30
CA GLY A 139 4.04 0.51 -11.41
C GLY A 139 2.72 1.20 -11.05
N THR A 140 2.26 1.09 -9.82
CA THR A 140 1.03 1.74 -9.34
C THR A 140 1.24 3.26 -9.23
N PRO A 141 0.38 4.09 -9.84
CA PRO A 141 0.43 5.54 -9.66
C PRO A 141 0.33 5.91 -8.17
N THR A 142 1.41 6.49 -7.65
CA THR A 142 1.59 6.74 -6.21
C THR A 142 1.87 8.21 -5.94
N LYS A 143 1.17 8.78 -4.94
CA LYS A 143 1.44 10.11 -4.37
C LYS A 143 1.86 9.94 -2.91
N HIS A 144 2.86 10.71 -2.48
CA HIS A 144 3.28 10.77 -1.08
C HIS A 144 3.13 12.18 -0.53
N TYR A 145 2.20 12.34 0.39
CA TYR A 145 1.91 13.57 1.13
C TYR A 145 2.66 13.54 2.46
N LYS A 146 3.80 14.22 2.51
CA LYS A 146 4.58 14.37 3.75
C LYS A 146 3.86 15.28 4.73
N THR A 147 3.88 14.91 6.00
CA THR A 147 3.24 15.73 7.06
C THR A 147 3.98 17.04 7.25
N GLU A 148 3.29 18.16 7.08
CA GLU A 148 3.79 19.50 7.40
C GLU A 148 3.50 19.86 8.85
N LEU A 149 2.28 19.56 9.33
CA LEU A 149 1.82 19.86 10.68
C LEU A 149 0.96 18.72 11.20
N GLY A 150 1.07 18.45 12.50
CA GLY A 150 0.22 17.48 13.17
C GLY A 150 0.97 16.64 14.20
N TYR A 151 0.26 15.67 14.77
CA TYR A 151 0.83 14.73 15.72
C TYR A 151 0.18 13.35 15.54
N ILE A 152 0.88 12.33 15.94
CA ILE A 152 0.38 10.95 16.04
C ILE A 152 0.47 10.58 17.52
N ARG A 153 -0.64 10.12 18.10
CA ARG A 153 -0.64 9.53 19.45
C ARG A 153 -0.17 8.09 19.37
N ASP A 154 0.41 7.59 20.45
CA ASP A 154 0.74 6.17 20.54
C ASP A 154 -0.56 5.36 20.43
N LEU A 155 -0.64 4.59 19.36
CA LEU A 155 -1.71 3.62 19.16
C LEU A 155 -1.39 2.44 20.07
N LYS A 156 -1.95 2.45 21.30
CA LYS A 156 -1.83 1.31 22.22
C LYS A 156 -2.51 0.11 21.57
N GLN A 157 -1.72 -0.92 21.34
CA GLN A 157 -2.22 -2.25 20.97
C GLN A 157 -2.95 -2.89 22.15
#